data_e0cbbc0b6837ddee026bc96ae57b36c6
#
_entry.id   e0cbbc0b6837ddee026bc96ae57b36c6
#
_cell.length_a   1.000
_cell.length_b   1.000
_cell.length_c   1.000
_cell.angle_alpha   90.00
_cell.angle_beta   90.00
_cell.angle_gamma   90.00
#
_symmetry.space_group_name_H-M   'P 1'
#
loop_
_entity.id
_entity.type
_entity.pdbx_description
1 polymer ?
#
loop_
_entity_poly.entity_id
_entity_poly.type
_entity_poly.pdbx_seq_one_letter_code
_entity_poly.pdbx_strand_id
1 'polypeptide(L)'
;IGITVMGEVPPGQALRRGGARAGDELWVSGRLGDARLALEAFRGRAALRGEAFEDVRRAMERPQPRVALGQALRGIASAAIDLSDGLAGDLGHVLRASAVGATLRLGDIPHGPHVAACSEGQRRQCLLAGGDDYELLFAAPPDARARVRDAGVRAGTRVT
;
A
#
# COMPACT_ATOMS: atom_id res chain seq x y z
N ILE A 1 2.05 8.72 -22.95
CA ILE A 1 2.49 9.92 -22.21
C ILE A 1 3.54 9.45 -21.22
N GLY A 2 4.74 10.04 -21.25
CA GLY A 2 5.82 9.79 -20.28
C GLY A 2 5.95 11.01 -19.36
N ILE A 3 6.03 10.78 -18.06
CA ILE A 3 6.27 11.83 -17.06
C ILE A 3 7.55 11.48 -16.31
N THR A 4 8.50 12.42 -16.29
CA THR A 4 9.73 12.29 -15.51
C THR A 4 9.66 13.23 -14.32
N VAL A 5 9.87 12.69 -13.13
CA VAL A 5 9.95 13.46 -11.88
C VAL A 5 11.38 13.43 -11.36
N MET A 6 11.91 14.59 -11.04
CA MET A 6 13.23 14.74 -10.41
C MET A 6 13.07 15.44 -9.06
N GLY A 7 13.88 15.05 -8.10
CA GLY A 7 13.86 15.64 -6.76
C GLY A 7 15.14 15.33 -6.00
N GLU A 8 15.27 15.90 -4.81
CA GLU A 8 16.40 15.72 -3.93
C GLU A 8 15.97 15.11 -2.60
N VAL A 9 16.84 14.29 -2.03
CA VAL A 9 16.69 13.74 -0.69
C VAL A 9 18.02 13.90 0.06
N PRO A 10 18.00 14.27 1.35
CA PRO A 10 19.23 14.37 2.12
C PRO A 10 20.06 13.07 2.05
N PRO A 11 21.39 13.16 2.01
CA PRO A 11 22.25 11.98 1.94
C PRO A 11 21.92 10.94 3.01
N GLY A 12 21.80 9.67 2.61
CA GLY A 12 21.50 8.56 3.50
C GLY A 12 20.04 8.45 3.96
N GLN A 13 19.13 9.37 3.59
CA GLN A 13 17.72 9.36 4.05
C GLN A 13 16.73 8.83 3.01
N ALA A 14 17.19 8.37 1.86
CA ALA A 14 16.30 7.78 0.88
C ALA A 14 15.65 6.50 1.42
N LEU A 15 14.33 6.39 1.33
CA LEU A 15 13.64 5.13 1.53
C LEU A 15 13.89 4.24 0.31
N ARG A 16 14.39 3.03 0.56
CA ARG A 16 14.76 2.08 -0.49
C ARG A 16 13.91 0.82 -0.39
N ARG A 17 13.84 0.05 -1.46
CA ARG A 17 13.23 -1.29 -1.46
C ARG A 17 14.03 -2.29 -0.61
N GLY A 18 15.36 -2.15 -0.55
CA GLY A 18 16.24 -2.98 0.28
C GLY A 18 16.52 -2.33 1.62
N GLY A 19 16.61 -3.16 2.68
CA GLY A 19 16.91 -2.70 4.04
C GLY A 19 15.96 -3.26 5.10
N ALA A 20 14.90 -3.97 4.71
CA ALA A 20 14.06 -4.71 5.64
C ALA A 20 14.86 -5.83 6.31
N ARG A 21 14.57 -6.12 7.56
CA ARG A 21 15.28 -7.11 8.38
C ARG A 21 14.31 -8.14 8.93
N ALA A 22 14.81 -9.34 9.21
CA ALA A 22 14.02 -10.32 9.94
C ALA A 22 13.60 -9.73 11.30
N GLY A 23 12.30 -9.84 11.61
CA GLY A 23 11.69 -9.22 12.79
C GLY A 23 11.08 -7.85 12.57
N ASP A 24 11.32 -7.20 11.41
CA ASP A 24 10.58 -6.00 11.04
C ASP A 24 9.09 -6.31 10.83
N GLU A 25 8.26 -5.33 11.11
CA GLU A 25 6.82 -5.37 10.85
C GLU A 25 6.52 -4.74 9.49
N LEU A 26 5.59 -5.34 8.78
CA LEU A 26 5.06 -4.80 7.53
C LEU A 26 3.88 -3.88 7.83
N TRP A 27 3.90 -2.74 7.19
CA TRP A 27 2.90 -1.69 7.29
C TRP A 27 2.42 -1.27 5.91
N VAL A 28 1.14 -0.93 5.81
CA VAL A 28 0.58 -0.30 4.60
C VAL A 28 -0.15 0.99 4.96
N SER A 29 -0.09 1.97 4.08
CA SER A 29 -0.90 3.17 4.17
C SER A 29 -2.29 2.94 3.60
N GLY A 30 -3.26 3.73 4.06
CA GLY A 30 -4.61 3.76 3.52
C GLY A 30 -5.35 2.42 3.60
N ARG A 31 -5.92 2.01 2.50
CA ARG A 31 -6.64 0.75 2.31
C ARG A 31 -6.43 0.24 0.89
N LEU A 32 -6.49 -1.09 0.71
CA LEU A 32 -6.16 -1.75 -0.54
C LEU A 32 -7.37 -2.39 -1.21
N GLY A 33 -7.27 -2.56 -2.51
CA GLY A 33 -8.15 -3.36 -3.33
C GLY A 33 -9.34 -2.61 -3.95
N ASP A 34 -9.61 -1.37 -3.56
CA ASP A 34 -10.71 -0.59 -4.14
C ASP A 34 -10.48 -0.31 -5.64
N ALA A 35 -9.24 0.02 -6.05
CA ALA A 35 -8.89 0.24 -7.45
C ALA A 35 -9.11 -1.02 -8.30
N ARG A 36 -8.67 -2.18 -7.81
CA ARG A 36 -8.93 -3.45 -8.49
C ARG A 36 -10.41 -3.78 -8.57
N LEU A 37 -11.17 -3.52 -7.52
CA LEU A 37 -12.60 -3.77 -7.51
C LEU A 37 -13.33 -2.88 -8.55
N ALA A 38 -12.91 -1.62 -8.71
CA ALA A 38 -13.38 -0.74 -9.77
C ALA A 38 -13.12 -1.33 -11.16
N LEU A 39 -11.90 -1.81 -11.40
CA LEU A 39 -11.53 -2.44 -12.66
C LEU A 39 -12.37 -3.67 -12.96
N GLU A 40 -12.66 -4.50 -11.94
CA GLU A 40 -13.53 -5.66 -12.11
C GLU A 40 -14.97 -5.24 -12.43
N ALA A 41 -15.46 -4.14 -11.87
CA ALA A 41 -16.77 -3.57 -12.19
C ALA A 41 -16.82 -3.05 -13.64
N PHE A 42 -15.79 -2.32 -14.10
CA PHE A 42 -15.68 -1.87 -15.51
C PHE A 42 -15.64 -3.04 -16.48
N ARG A 43 -15.04 -4.16 -16.08
CA ARG A 43 -15.01 -5.39 -16.89
C ARG A 43 -16.28 -6.25 -16.81
N GLY A 44 -17.31 -5.78 -16.07
CA GLY A 44 -18.56 -6.52 -15.87
C GLY A 44 -18.44 -7.75 -14.99
N ARG A 45 -17.34 -7.89 -14.21
CA ARG A 45 -17.07 -9.02 -13.31
C ARG A 45 -17.40 -8.76 -11.84
N ALA A 46 -17.74 -7.52 -11.50
CA ALA A 46 -18.28 -7.14 -10.19
C ALA A 46 -19.52 -6.27 -10.38
N ALA A 47 -20.60 -6.61 -9.69
CA ALA A 47 -21.87 -5.88 -9.79
C ALA A 47 -21.91 -4.73 -8.76
N LEU A 48 -21.23 -3.63 -9.05
CA LEU A 48 -21.29 -2.40 -8.26
C LEU A 48 -22.13 -1.35 -9.00
N ARG A 49 -22.93 -0.58 -8.25
CA ARG A 49 -23.78 0.49 -8.80
C ARG A 49 -23.84 1.68 -7.84
N GLY A 50 -24.21 2.84 -8.38
CA GLY A 50 -24.42 4.05 -7.59
C GLY A 50 -23.18 4.46 -6.81
N GLU A 51 -23.37 4.86 -5.57
CA GLU A 51 -22.31 5.38 -4.69
C GLU A 51 -21.16 4.38 -4.48
N ALA A 52 -21.47 3.10 -4.32
CA ALA A 52 -20.44 2.07 -4.17
C ALA A 52 -19.49 1.99 -5.37
N PHE A 53 -20.02 2.14 -6.59
CA PHE A 53 -19.18 2.19 -7.80
C PHE A 53 -18.35 3.48 -7.87
N GLU A 54 -18.95 4.62 -7.56
CA GLU A 54 -18.25 5.91 -7.58
C GLU A 54 -17.12 5.98 -6.54
N ASP A 55 -17.29 5.36 -5.37
CA ASP A 55 -16.25 5.30 -4.34
C ASP A 55 -15.02 4.52 -4.81
N VAL A 56 -15.21 3.29 -5.31
CA VAL A 56 -14.09 2.47 -5.77
C VAL A 56 -13.47 3.03 -7.07
N ARG A 57 -14.29 3.62 -7.94
CA ARG A 57 -13.83 4.31 -9.15
C ARG A 57 -12.92 5.50 -8.80
N ARG A 58 -13.31 6.29 -7.79
CA ARG A 58 -12.49 7.42 -7.33
C ARG A 58 -11.14 6.96 -6.81
N ALA A 59 -11.07 5.83 -6.09
CA ALA A 59 -9.80 5.27 -5.63
C ALA A 59 -8.88 4.91 -6.81
N MET A 60 -9.42 4.34 -7.89
CA MET A 60 -8.67 3.99 -9.10
C MET A 60 -8.24 5.22 -9.93
N GLU A 61 -9.17 6.18 -10.15
CA GLU A 61 -8.93 7.31 -11.06
C GLU A 61 -8.17 8.47 -10.39
N ARG A 62 -8.21 8.56 -9.05
CA ARG A 62 -7.64 9.68 -8.28
C ARG A 62 -6.92 9.18 -7.03
N PRO A 63 -5.89 8.33 -7.19
CA PRO A 63 -5.10 7.88 -6.05
C PRO A 63 -4.47 9.09 -5.33
N GLN A 64 -4.33 8.99 -4.02
CA GLN A 64 -3.80 10.07 -3.19
C GLN A 64 -2.30 9.84 -2.96
N PRO A 65 -1.42 10.69 -3.52
CA PRO A 65 0.03 10.55 -3.32
C PRO A 65 0.39 10.65 -1.83
N ARG A 66 1.12 9.67 -1.31
CA ARG A 66 1.52 9.61 0.11
C ARG A 66 2.85 10.33 0.39
N VAL A 67 3.06 11.49 -0.23
CA VAL A 67 4.32 12.25 -0.15
C VAL A 67 4.65 12.65 1.29
N ALA A 68 3.68 13.23 2.01
CA ALA A 68 3.88 13.64 3.40
C ALA A 68 4.25 12.45 4.31
N LEU A 69 3.59 11.29 4.12
CA LEU A 69 3.90 10.07 4.85
C LEU A 69 5.31 9.57 4.50
N GLY A 70 5.66 9.50 3.20
CA GLY A 70 6.98 9.08 2.76
C GLY A 70 8.09 9.94 3.37
N GLN A 71 7.89 11.26 3.44
CA GLN A 71 8.83 12.16 4.11
C GLN A 71 8.93 11.91 5.62
N ALA A 72 7.79 11.68 6.28
CA ALA A 72 7.73 11.42 7.73
C ALA A 72 8.34 10.07 8.14
N LEU A 73 8.38 9.09 7.23
CA LEU A 73 8.94 7.76 7.47
C LEU A 73 10.46 7.69 7.32
N ARG A 74 11.12 8.75 6.83
CA ARG A 74 12.59 8.80 6.74
C ARG A 74 13.23 8.64 8.12
N GLY A 75 14.21 7.75 8.24
CA GLY A 75 14.84 7.39 9.51
C GLY A 75 13.95 6.59 10.48
N ILE A 76 12.76 6.14 10.01
CA ILE A 76 11.84 5.27 10.75
C ILE A 76 11.71 3.92 10.03
N ALA A 77 11.29 3.95 8.76
CA ALA A 77 11.15 2.74 7.97
C ALA A 77 12.51 2.22 7.50
N SER A 78 12.68 0.90 7.53
CA SER A 78 13.87 0.19 7.06
C SER A 78 13.84 -0.05 5.55
N ALA A 79 12.65 -0.24 4.97
CA ALA A 79 12.42 -0.38 3.53
C ALA A 79 11.04 0.16 3.17
N ALA A 80 10.86 0.61 1.93
CA ALA A 80 9.56 1.05 1.41
C ALA A 80 9.47 0.86 -0.11
N ILE A 81 8.23 0.71 -0.58
CA ILE A 81 7.84 0.64 -1.99
C ILE A 81 6.41 1.19 -2.13
N ASP A 82 6.06 1.70 -3.30
CA ASP A 82 4.67 1.95 -3.66
C ASP A 82 3.95 0.66 -4.08
N LEU A 83 2.63 0.64 -3.96
CA LEU A 83 1.78 -0.48 -4.38
C LEU A 83 1.14 -0.16 -5.73
N SER A 84 1.84 -0.51 -6.81
CA SER A 84 1.41 -0.30 -8.20
C SER A 84 0.92 -1.58 -8.87
N ASP A 85 1.56 -2.71 -8.61
CA ASP A 85 1.27 -4.00 -9.24
C ASP A 85 0.52 -4.97 -8.31
N GLY A 86 0.35 -4.58 -7.05
CA GLY A 86 -0.37 -5.32 -6.02
C GLY A 86 0.53 -5.82 -4.90
N LEU A 87 -0.07 -5.96 -3.72
CA LEU A 87 0.66 -6.21 -2.47
C LEU A 87 1.63 -7.38 -2.55
N ALA A 88 1.22 -8.52 -3.12
CA ALA A 88 2.08 -9.70 -3.19
C ALA A 88 3.28 -9.50 -4.13
N GLY A 89 3.06 -8.83 -5.27
CA GLY A 89 4.11 -8.52 -6.25
C GLY A 89 5.14 -7.53 -5.70
N ASP A 90 4.64 -6.40 -5.19
CA ASP A 90 5.48 -5.31 -4.70
C ASP A 90 6.22 -5.70 -3.41
N LEU A 91 5.56 -6.42 -2.48
CA LEU A 91 6.24 -7.02 -1.33
C LEU A 91 7.37 -7.94 -1.78
N GLY A 92 7.12 -8.76 -2.80
CA GLY A 92 8.16 -9.63 -3.37
C GLY A 92 9.42 -8.88 -3.82
N HIS A 93 9.28 -7.65 -4.32
CA HIS A 93 10.44 -6.80 -4.65
C HIS A 93 11.21 -6.38 -3.40
N VAL A 94 10.52 -5.98 -2.32
CA VAL A 94 11.15 -5.62 -1.03
C VAL A 94 11.88 -6.83 -0.43
N LEU A 95 11.24 -7.99 -0.41
CA LEU A 95 11.80 -9.21 0.15
C LEU A 95 13.07 -9.66 -0.57
N ARG A 96 13.05 -9.65 -1.92
CA ARG A 96 14.24 -9.97 -2.73
C ARG A 96 15.37 -8.98 -2.49
N ALA A 97 15.06 -7.68 -2.49
CA ALA A 97 16.07 -6.63 -2.29
C ALA A 97 16.67 -6.62 -0.88
N SER A 98 15.96 -7.17 0.10
CA SER A 98 16.37 -7.26 1.50
C SER A 98 16.88 -8.64 1.91
N ALA A 99 16.78 -9.65 1.03
CA ALA A 99 17.13 -11.06 1.30
C ALA A 99 16.40 -11.64 2.54
N VAL A 100 15.12 -11.33 2.69
CA VAL A 100 14.26 -11.81 3.81
C VAL A 100 12.97 -12.43 3.29
N GLY A 101 12.27 -13.19 4.15
CA GLY A 101 10.90 -13.66 3.94
C GLY A 101 9.89 -12.85 4.74
N ALA A 102 8.60 -13.06 4.46
CA ALA A 102 7.52 -12.45 5.23
C ALA A 102 6.32 -13.40 5.36
N THR A 103 5.52 -13.16 6.38
CA THR A 103 4.21 -13.77 6.57
C THR A 103 3.15 -12.68 6.57
N LEU A 104 2.16 -12.80 5.69
CA LEU A 104 0.99 -11.93 5.66
C LEU A 104 -0.23 -12.67 6.21
N ARG A 105 -0.96 -12.02 7.11
CA ARG A 105 -2.29 -12.47 7.51
C ARG A 105 -3.34 -11.69 6.73
N LEU A 106 -4.09 -12.39 5.89
CA LEU A 106 -5.06 -11.76 4.98
C LEU A 106 -6.08 -10.89 5.74
N GLY A 107 -6.48 -11.32 6.94
CA GLY A 107 -7.44 -10.59 7.76
C GLY A 107 -6.93 -9.27 8.32
N ASP A 108 -5.61 -9.05 8.34
CA ASP A 108 -5.00 -7.82 8.85
C ASP A 108 -4.79 -6.77 7.73
N ILE A 109 -4.97 -7.15 6.46
CA ILE A 109 -4.80 -6.21 5.34
C ILE A 109 -5.95 -5.20 5.34
N PRO A 110 -5.67 -3.89 5.45
CA PRO A 110 -6.71 -2.87 5.52
C PRO A 110 -7.44 -2.75 4.18
N HIS A 111 -8.76 -2.76 4.23
CA HIS A 111 -9.62 -2.63 3.05
C HIS A 111 -10.92 -1.89 3.36
N GLY A 112 -11.60 -1.43 2.30
CA GLY A 112 -12.87 -0.73 2.39
C GLY A 112 -14.07 -1.66 2.52
N PRO A 113 -15.27 -1.10 2.80
CA PRO A 113 -16.50 -1.88 2.97
C PRO A 113 -16.90 -2.61 1.68
N HIS A 114 -16.61 -2.05 0.51
CA HIS A 114 -16.97 -2.65 -0.77
C HIS A 114 -16.13 -3.90 -1.06
N VAL A 115 -14.82 -3.88 -0.74
CA VAL A 115 -13.96 -5.06 -0.81
C VAL A 115 -14.35 -6.09 0.26
N ALA A 116 -14.73 -5.64 1.46
CA ALA A 116 -15.21 -6.54 2.53
C ALA A 116 -16.47 -7.32 2.13
N ALA A 117 -17.36 -6.70 1.35
CA ALA A 117 -18.59 -7.32 0.87
C ALA A 117 -18.39 -8.32 -0.29
N CYS A 118 -17.19 -8.40 -0.88
CA CYS A 118 -16.88 -9.35 -1.93
C CYS A 118 -16.81 -10.80 -1.41
N SER A 119 -16.98 -11.75 -2.33
CA SER A 119 -16.64 -13.15 -2.03
C SER A 119 -15.19 -13.28 -1.58
N GLU A 120 -14.86 -14.31 -0.82
CA GLU A 120 -13.49 -14.54 -0.33
C GLU A 120 -12.46 -14.54 -1.47
N GLY A 121 -12.77 -15.22 -2.57
CA GLY A 121 -11.89 -15.28 -3.75
C GLY A 121 -11.65 -13.90 -4.38
N GLN A 122 -12.71 -13.11 -4.57
CA GLN A 122 -12.59 -11.75 -5.11
C GLN A 122 -11.82 -10.84 -4.15
N ARG A 123 -12.15 -10.88 -2.84
CA ARG A 123 -11.45 -10.11 -1.82
C ARG A 123 -9.96 -10.44 -1.83
N ARG A 124 -9.60 -11.72 -1.81
CA ARG A 124 -8.20 -12.16 -1.89
C ARG A 124 -7.51 -11.64 -3.14
N GLN A 125 -8.17 -11.69 -4.29
CA GLN A 125 -7.63 -11.15 -5.54
C GLN A 125 -7.43 -9.64 -5.47
N CYS A 126 -8.41 -8.89 -4.96
CA CYS A 126 -8.29 -7.44 -4.80
C CYS A 126 -7.14 -7.06 -3.87
N LEU A 127 -6.98 -7.76 -2.74
CA LEU A 127 -5.99 -7.41 -1.71
C LEU A 127 -4.56 -7.81 -2.06
N LEU A 128 -4.36 -8.95 -2.72
CA LEU A 128 -3.02 -9.50 -2.97
C LEU A 128 -2.49 -9.24 -4.37
N ALA A 129 -3.37 -9.26 -5.37
CA ALA A 129 -3.01 -9.14 -6.78
C ALA A 129 -3.72 -7.96 -7.47
N GLY A 130 -4.31 -7.07 -6.69
CA GLY A 130 -4.88 -5.82 -7.17
C GLY A 130 -3.80 -4.74 -7.25
N GLY A 131 -3.57 -4.17 -8.43
CA GLY A 131 -2.72 -3.01 -8.62
C GLY A 131 -3.52 -1.70 -8.56
N ASP A 132 -2.84 -0.60 -8.85
CA ASP A 132 -3.36 0.76 -8.96
C ASP A 132 -3.85 1.39 -7.63
N ASP A 133 -3.51 0.80 -6.47
CA ASP A 133 -3.83 1.40 -5.17
C ASP A 133 -2.93 2.61 -4.85
N TYR A 134 -1.68 2.61 -5.32
CA TYR A 134 -0.67 3.67 -5.10
C TYR A 134 -0.50 4.09 -3.64
N GLU A 135 -0.70 3.14 -2.74
CA GLU A 135 -0.38 3.26 -1.32
C GLU A 135 1.09 2.93 -1.06
N LEU A 136 1.59 3.19 0.13
CA LEU A 136 2.94 2.79 0.55
C LEU A 136 2.88 1.47 1.33
N LEU A 137 3.71 0.52 0.91
CA LEU A 137 4.12 -0.64 1.71
C LEU A 137 5.51 -0.34 2.29
N PHE A 138 5.70 -0.53 3.58
CA PHE A 138 6.99 -0.33 4.22
C PHE A 138 7.22 -1.30 5.37
N ALA A 139 8.50 -1.52 5.68
CA ALA A 139 8.93 -2.29 6.82
C ALA A 139 9.50 -1.36 7.90
N ALA A 140 9.28 -1.68 9.16
CA ALA A 140 9.85 -0.94 10.28
C ALA A 140 10.08 -1.88 11.47
N PRO A 141 11.12 -1.63 12.30
CA PRO A 141 11.35 -2.44 13.48
C PRO A 141 10.23 -2.26 14.51
N PRO A 142 9.93 -3.28 15.34
CA PRO A 142 8.81 -3.25 16.29
C PRO A 142 8.85 -2.11 17.29
N ASP A 143 10.03 -1.65 17.69
CA ASP A 143 10.23 -0.52 18.60
C ASP A 143 9.90 0.83 17.94
N ALA A 144 9.78 0.88 16.61
CA ALA A 144 9.36 2.06 15.87
C ALA A 144 7.83 2.23 15.75
N ARG A 145 7.01 1.29 16.24
CA ARG A 145 5.54 1.34 16.11
C ARG A 145 4.92 2.69 16.46
N ALA A 146 5.32 3.27 17.58
CA ALA A 146 4.80 4.57 18.00
C ALA A 146 5.16 5.66 16.99
N ARG A 147 6.41 5.71 16.55
CA ARG A 147 6.88 6.67 15.54
C ARG A 147 6.19 6.51 14.19
N VAL A 148 5.91 5.26 13.78
CA VAL A 148 5.14 4.96 12.54
C VAL A 148 3.73 5.52 12.65
N ARG A 149 3.03 5.27 13.77
CA ARG A 149 1.68 5.79 13.99
C ARG A 149 1.65 7.32 14.02
N ASP A 150 2.59 7.94 14.72
CA ASP A 150 2.74 9.39 14.76
C ASP A 150 3.03 9.99 13.38
N ALA A 151 3.85 9.33 12.56
CA ALA A 151 4.08 9.72 11.17
C ALA A 151 2.79 9.68 10.35
N GLY A 152 1.98 8.64 10.52
CA GLY A 152 0.66 8.52 9.90
C GLY A 152 -0.28 9.66 10.32
N VAL A 153 -0.37 9.94 11.61
CA VAL A 153 -1.20 11.04 12.14
C VAL A 153 -0.76 12.39 11.57
N ARG A 154 0.54 12.71 11.61
CA ARG A 154 1.06 13.97 11.04
C ARG A 154 0.84 14.10 9.55
N ALA A 155 0.86 12.99 8.83
CA ALA A 155 0.61 12.97 7.39
C ALA A 155 -0.88 12.91 7.02
N GLY A 156 -1.79 12.85 8.01
CA GLY A 156 -3.22 12.66 7.76
C GLY A 156 -3.53 11.33 7.05
N THR A 157 -2.68 10.32 7.22
CA THR A 157 -2.76 9.04 6.52
C THR A 157 -2.83 7.90 7.52
N ARG A 158 -3.88 7.07 7.42
CA ARG A 158 -3.97 5.83 8.21
C ARG A 158 -2.82 4.90 7.82
N VAL A 159 -2.20 4.27 8.81
CA VAL A 159 -1.22 3.18 8.65
C VAL A 159 -1.66 1.97 9.46
N THR A 160 -1.49 0.80 8.90
CA THR A 160 -1.92 -0.48 9.50
C THR A 160 -0.85 -1.53 9.31
#